data_2ded3d2fec23ecf5b660e7c270adada5
#
_entry.id   2ded3d2fec23ecf5b660e7c270adada5
#
_cell.length_a   1.000
_cell.length_b   1.000
_cell.length_c   1.000
_cell.angle_alpha   90.00
_cell.angle_beta   90.00
_cell.angle_gamma   90.00
#
_symmetry.space_group_name_H-M   'P 1'
#
loop_
_entity.id
_entity.type
_entity.pdbx_description
1 polymer ?
#
loop_
_entity_poly.entity_id
_entity_poly.type
_entity_poly.pdbx_seq_one_letter_code
_entity_poly.pdbx_strand_id
1 'polypeptide(L)'
;MLVFLTTGCIKYSFTGTNIDPDIKSMTIQNFENNSGEGPSFLTTLVSEEFRTYFQRNSSLKLVNQNGDIQLEGQILSYNFSPAAIQNDAEKGDIAGANRLTIRLQVRYHNTKDPKQDFDQAFSSFKDFPQSQNISQISENNIREITERMVQDAFNRSLANW
;
A
#
# COMPACT_ATOMS: atom_id res chain seq x y z
N MET A 1 24.25 15.11 52.81
CA MET A 1 23.08 15.42 51.96
C MET A 1 23.38 14.87 50.56
N LEU A 2 22.87 13.69 50.25
CA LEU A 2 23.22 12.95 49.04
C LEU A 2 22.08 13.14 48.03
N VAL A 3 22.34 13.84 46.93
CA VAL A 3 21.37 14.10 45.86
C VAL A 3 21.40 12.95 44.85
N PHE A 4 20.36 12.12 44.80
CA PHE A 4 20.17 11.10 43.78
C PHE A 4 19.59 11.76 42.50
N LEU A 5 20.41 11.86 41.46
CA LEU A 5 19.98 12.22 40.10
C LEU A 5 19.41 10.97 39.40
N THR A 6 18.10 10.86 39.28
CA THR A 6 17.43 9.84 38.51
C THR A 6 17.44 10.28 37.02
N THR A 7 18.32 9.69 36.22
CA THR A 7 18.32 9.83 34.76
C THR A 7 17.17 9.00 34.19
N GLY A 8 16.07 9.64 33.86
CA GLY A 8 14.98 9.03 33.09
C GLY A 8 15.43 8.79 31.64
N CYS A 9 15.53 7.51 31.24
CA CYS A 9 15.74 7.14 29.85
C CYS A 9 14.48 7.47 29.03
N ILE A 10 14.51 8.55 28.27
CA ILE A 10 13.52 8.85 27.24
C ILE A 10 13.81 7.91 26.08
N LYS A 11 12.99 6.88 25.87
CA LYS A 11 13.02 6.06 24.67
C LYS A 11 12.45 6.87 23.51
N TYR A 12 13.31 7.46 22.70
CA TYR A 12 12.93 7.98 21.39
C TYR A 12 12.71 6.80 20.44
N SER A 13 11.45 6.53 20.09
CA SER A 13 11.12 5.63 19.00
C SER A 13 11.20 6.41 17.68
N PHE A 14 12.18 6.08 16.84
CA PHE A 14 12.40 6.68 15.52
C PHE A 14 11.57 5.99 14.42
N THR A 15 10.40 5.49 14.71
CA THR A 15 9.43 5.12 13.68
C THR A 15 8.61 6.35 13.37
N GLY A 16 8.74 6.89 12.15
CA GLY A 16 8.08 8.13 11.69
C GLY A 16 6.55 8.07 11.62
N THR A 17 5.92 7.22 12.42
CA THR A 17 4.48 7.11 12.59
C THR A 17 4.08 7.75 13.91
N ASN A 18 3.28 8.82 13.84
CA ASN A 18 2.69 9.45 15.03
C ASN A 18 1.35 8.77 15.34
N ILE A 19 1.40 7.49 15.73
CA ILE A 19 0.21 6.72 16.09
C ILE A 19 -0.18 7.09 17.52
N ASP A 20 -1.46 7.39 17.72
CA ASP A 20 -2.03 7.63 19.05
C ASP A 20 -1.71 6.43 19.98
N PRO A 21 -1.20 6.65 21.19
CA PRO A 21 -0.87 5.58 22.15
C PRO A 21 -2.02 4.65 22.51
N ASP A 22 -3.27 5.09 22.30
CA ASP A 22 -4.48 4.29 22.53
C ASP A 22 -4.80 3.31 21.40
N ILE A 23 -4.12 3.46 20.25
CA ILE A 23 -4.24 2.56 19.09
C ILE A 23 -3.15 1.48 19.20
N LYS A 24 -3.54 0.23 19.39
CA LYS A 24 -2.62 -0.91 19.65
C LYS A 24 -2.76 -2.05 18.66
N SER A 25 -3.87 -2.09 17.94
CA SER A 25 -4.20 -3.21 17.06
C SER A 25 -4.75 -2.76 15.72
N MET A 26 -4.57 -3.60 14.70
CA MET A 26 -5.14 -3.39 13.38
C MET A 26 -5.71 -4.68 12.82
N THR A 27 -6.77 -4.56 12.05
CA THR A 27 -7.34 -5.61 11.20
C THR A 27 -7.17 -5.21 9.74
N ILE A 28 -6.60 -6.08 8.93
CA ILE A 28 -6.53 -5.90 7.47
C ILE A 28 -7.27 -7.08 6.84
N GLN A 29 -8.43 -6.79 6.26
CA GLN A 29 -9.24 -7.79 5.60
C GLN A 29 -8.63 -8.22 4.26
N ASN A 30 -9.09 -9.34 3.72
CA ASN A 30 -8.73 -9.73 2.36
C ASN A 30 -9.33 -8.74 1.36
N PHE A 31 -8.52 -8.31 0.41
CA PHE A 31 -9.00 -7.51 -0.70
C PHE A 31 -9.90 -8.37 -1.60
N GLU A 32 -10.94 -7.78 -2.15
CA GLU A 32 -11.82 -8.41 -3.13
C GLU A 32 -11.46 -7.96 -4.54
N ASN A 33 -11.56 -8.85 -5.51
CA ASN A 33 -11.32 -8.48 -6.91
C ASN A 33 -12.64 -8.17 -7.62
N ASN A 34 -12.96 -6.90 -7.72
CA ASN A 34 -14.15 -6.41 -8.42
C ASN A 34 -13.87 -6.02 -9.88
N SER A 35 -12.60 -6.11 -10.33
CA SER A 35 -12.25 -5.87 -11.73
C SER A 35 -12.68 -7.01 -12.66
N GLY A 36 -12.77 -8.22 -12.13
CA GLY A 36 -12.94 -9.44 -12.92
C GLY A 36 -11.71 -9.83 -13.75
N GLU A 37 -10.60 -9.08 -13.64
CA GLU A 37 -9.38 -9.24 -14.42
C GLU A 37 -8.18 -9.54 -13.51
N GLY A 38 -7.07 -9.95 -14.13
CA GLY A 38 -5.82 -10.26 -13.43
C GLY A 38 -5.64 -11.74 -13.10
N PRO A 39 -4.45 -12.13 -12.63
CA PRO A 39 -4.14 -13.51 -12.27
C PRO A 39 -4.89 -13.94 -11.00
N SER A 40 -5.11 -15.23 -10.84
CA SER A 40 -5.86 -15.79 -9.70
C SER A 40 -5.24 -15.50 -8.33
N PHE A 41 -3.94 -15.26 -8.27
CA PHE A 41 -3.24 -14.93 -7.03
C PHE A 41 -3.29 -13.43 -6.67
N LEU A 42 -3.87 -12.57 -7.51
CA LEU A 42 -3.81 -11.11 -7.35
C LEU A 42 -4.37 -10.63 -5.99
N THR A 43 -5.52 -11.14 -5.58
CA THR A 43 -6.15 -10.79 -4.29
C THR A 43 -5.28 -11.19 -3.10
N THR A 44 -4.71 -12.39 -3.17
CA THR A 44 -3.81 -12.89 -2.11
C THR A 44 -2.56 -12.03 -2.03
N LEU A 45 -1.92 -11.75 -3.17
CA LEU A 45 -0.72 -10.92 -3.24
C LEU A 45 -0.99 -9.52 -2.65
N VAL A 46 -2.03 -8.84 -3.11
CA VAL A 46 -2.38 -7.49 -2.61
C VAL A 46 -2.63 -7.52 -1.10
N SER A 47 -3.42 -8.48 -0.61
CA SER A 47 -3.75 -8.60 0.81
C SER A 47 -2.51 -8.83 1.68
N GLU A 48 -1.60 -9.71 1.24
CA GLU A 48 -0.37 -10.02 1.97
C GLU A 48 0.62 -8.85 1.95
N GLU A 49 0.72 -8.10 0.84
CA GLU A 49 1.56 -6.90 0.79
C GLU A 49 1.08 -5.84 1.80
N PHE A 50 -0.23 -5.59 1.88
CA PHE A 50 -0.79 -4.68 2.89
C PHE A 50 -0.46 -5.15 4.30
N ARG A 51 -0.72 -6.43 4.65
CA ARG A 51 -0.43 -6.98 5.98
C ARG A 51 1.05 -6.88 6.33
N THR A 52 1.92 -7.34 5.43
CA THR A 52 3.36 -7.37 5.64
C THR A 52 3.92 -5.96 5.83
N TYR A 53 3.53 -5.03 4.96
CA TYR A 53 4.03 -3.66 5.01
C TYR A 53 3.59 -2.94 6.29
N PHE A 54 2.30 -2.99 6.61
CA PHE A 54 1.76 -2.35 7.81
C PHE A 54 2.33 -2.94 9.10
N GLN A 55 2.49 -4.26 9.16
CA GLN A 55 3.07 -4.94 10.33
C GLN A 55 4.55 -4.59 10.52
N ARG A 56 5.31 -4.45 9.44
CA ARG A 56 6.75 -4.13 9.51
C ARG A 56 7.02 -2.66 9.83
N ASN A 57 6.14 -1.76 9.43
CA ASN A 57 6.35 -0.32 9.52
C ASN A 57 5.51 0.36 10.62
N SER A 58 4.74 -0.40 11.40
CA SER A 58 4.03 0.10 12.59
C SER A 58 4.29 -0.77 13.80
N SER A 59 4.00 -0.24 14.98
CA SER A 59 4.02 -0.99 16.25
C SER A 59 2.71 -1.72 16.54
N LEU A 60 1.73 -1.67 15.60
CA LEU A 60 0.40 -2.21 15.80
C LEU A 60 0.40 -3.74 15.68
N LYS A 61 -0.34 -4.37 16.56
CA LYS A 61 -0.56 -5.82 16.52
C LYS A 61 -1.63 -6.15 15.49
N LEU A 62 -1.28 -7.00 14.51
CA LEU A 62 -2.26 -7.53 13.58
C LEU A 62 -3.19 -8.52 14.29
N VAL A 63 -4.50 -8.29 14.19
CA VAL A 63 -5.56 -9.14 14.74
C VAL A 63 -6.58 -9.46 13.65
N ASN A 64 -7.25 -10.62 13.77
CA ASN A 64 -8.17 -11.10 12.73
C ASN A 64 -9.44 -10.24 12.60
N GLN A 65 -9.91 -9.68 13.71
CA GLN A 65 -11.16 -8.91 13.76
C GLN A 65 -11.09 -7.84 14.85
N ASN A 66 -11.89 -6.77 14.66
CA ASN A 66 -12.09 -5.73 15.69
C ASN A 66 -10.79 -5.04 16.15
N GLY A 67 -9.82 -4.85 15.25
CA GLY A 67 -8.68 -3.98 15.54
C GLY A 67 -9.11 -2.54 15.76
N ASP A 68 -8.30 -1.77 16.49
CA ASP A 68 -8.52 -0.32 16.66
C ASP A 68 -8.49 0.41 15.32
N ILE A 69 -7.64 -0.07 14.42
CA ILE A 69 -7.62 0.29 12.99
C ILE A 69 -8.21 -0.87 12.19
N GLN A 70 -9.09 -0.54 11.26
CA GLN A 70 -9.67 -1.49 10.33
C GLN A 70 -9.43 -1.04 8.90
N LEU A 71 -8.88 -1.95 8.09
CA LEU A 71 -8.53 -1.72 6.70
C LEU A 71 -9.16 -2.79 5.83
N GLU A 72 -9.89 -2.36 4.83
CA GLU A 72 -10.48 -3.22 3.81
C GLU A 72 -10.31 -2.60 2.43
N GLY A 73 -10.40 -3.39 1.39
CA GLY A 73 -10.21 -2.84 0.06
C GLY A 73 -10.68 -3.75 -1.07
N GLN A 74 -10.71 -3.15 -2.24
CA GLN A 74 -11.16 -3.77 -3.49
C GLN A 74 -10.20 -3.45 -4.61
N ILE A 75 -9.94 -4.41 -5.49
CA ILE A 75 -9.23 -4.22 -6.74
C ILE A 75 -10.26 -3.73 -7.76
N LEU A 76 -10.13 -2.47 -8.18
CA LEU A 76 -11.07 -1.83 -9.11
C LEU A 76 -10.71 -2.09 -10.57
N SER A 77 -9.41 -2.17 -10.89
CA SER A 77 -8.95 -2.47 -12.24
C SER A 77 -7.58 -3.12 -12.26
N TYR A 78 -7.39 -3.96 -13.27
CA TYR A 78 -6.12 -4.55 -13.69
C TYR A 78 -6.03 -4.41 -15.20
N ASN A 79 -5.48 -3.28 -15.68
CA ASN A 79 -5.53 -2.91 -17.08
C ASN A 79 -4.15 -2.94 -17.72
N PHE A 80 -4.01 -3.70 -18.80
CA PHE A 80 -2.81 -3.75 -19.61
C PHE A 80 -3.12 -3.21 -21.02
N SER A 81 -2.55 -2.06 -21.34
CA SER A 81 -2.84 -1.32 -22.59
C SER A 81 -1.59 -0.67 -23.14
N PRO A 82 -1.57 -0.36 -24.45
CA PRO A 82 -0.49 0.45 -25.03
C PRO A 82 -0.33 1.76 -24.28
N ALA A 83 0.90 2.09 -23.91
CA ALA A 83 1.23 3.38 -23.32
C ALA A 83 1.44 4.40 -24.44
N ALA A 84 0.79 5.57 -24.32
CA ALA A 84 1.10 6.70 -25.17
C ALA A 84 2.50 7.23 -24.79
N ILE A 85 3.44 7.16 -25.71
CA ILE A 85 4.78 7.70 -25.51
C ILE A 85 4.72 9.20 -25.77
N GLN A 86 5.07 10.01 -24.78
CA GLN A 86 5.40 11.42 -25.02
C GLN A 86 6.74 11.43 -25.75
N ASN A 87 6.75 12.00 -26.96
CA ASN A 87 7.93 12.17 -27.80
C ASN A 87 8.94 13.06 -27.06
N ASP A 88 9.97 12.46 -26.47
CA ASP A 88 11.19 13.17 -26.12
C ASP A 88 12.03 13.22 -27.41
N ALA A 89 12.00 14.35 -28.10
CA ALA A 89 12.62 14.55 -29.42
C ALA A 89 14.15 14.37 -29.45
N GLU A 90 14.77 14.06 -28.28
CA GLU A 90 16.22 13.94 -28.17
C GLU A 90 16.75 12.48 -28.04
N LYS A 91 15.87 11.50 -27.94
CA LYS A 91 16.30 10.08 -27.80
C LYS A 91 15.73 9.20 -28.89
N GLY A 92 16.24 9.28 -30.09
CA GLY A 92 15.86 8.48 -31.24
C GLY A 92 15.21 7.10 -30.96
N ASP A 93 14.32 6.65 -31.87
CA ASP A 93 13.54 5.41 -31.90
C ASP A 93 12.76 5.11 -30.62
N ILE A 94 11.52 5.56 -30.61
CA ILE A 94 10.56 5.29 -29.55
C ILE A 94 10.04 3.87 -29.73
N ALA A 95 10.62 2.91 -29.04
CA ALA A 95 10.02 1.60 -28.91
C ALA A 95 8.69 1.76 -28.14
N GLY A 96 7.56 1.37 -28.76
CA GLY A 96 6.27 1.36 -28.09
C GLY A 96 6.35 0.60 -26.77
N ALA A 97 5.60 1.05 -25.78
CA ALA A 97 5.49 0.37 -24.48
C ALA A 97 4.05 -0.07 -24.24
N ASN A 98 3.90 -1.11 -23.44
CA ASN A 98 2.62 -1.48 -22.82
C ASN A 98 2.67 -1.10 -21.35
N ARG A 99 1.55 -0.68 -20.79
CA ARG A 99 1.43 -0.30 -19.39
C ARG A 99 0.46 -1.21 -18.66
N LEU A 100 0.93 -1.81 -17.56
CA LEU A 100 0.02 -2.42 -16.57
C LEU A 100 -0.30 -1.38 -15.51
N THR A 101 -1.58 -1.05 -15.40
CA THR A 101 -2.11 -0.18 -14.35
C THR A 101 -2.99 -1.00 -13.41
N ILE A 102 -2.72 -0.92 -12.12
CA ILE A 102 -3.58 -1.50 -11.08
C ILE A 102 -4.18 -0.36 -10.26
N ARG A 103 -5.46 -0.47 -9.95
CA ARG A 103 -6.18 0.49 -9.13
C ARG A 103 -6.90 -0.22 -8.01
N LEU A 104 -6.69 0.26 -6.79
CA LEU A 104 -7.30 -0.24 -5.57
C LEU A 104 -8.20 0.83 -4.97
N GLN A 105 -9.34 0.43 -4.39
CA GLN A 105 -10.08 1.23 -3.42
C GLN A 105 -9.70 0.73 -2.04
N VAL A 106 -9.33 1.65 -1.14
CA VAL A 106 -8.97 1.34 0.23
C VAL A 106 -9.85 2.14 1.17
N ARG A 107 -10.52 1.44 2.06
CA ARG A 107 -11.28 2.03 3.16
C ARG A 107 -10.52 1.83 4.45
N TYR A 108 -10.27 2.91 5.13
CA TYR A 108 -9.61 2.97 6.42
C TYR A 108 -10.59 3.49 7.47
N HIS A 109 -10.70 2.79 8.59
CA HIS A 109 -11.52 3.18 9.71
C HIS A 109 -10.70 3.15 11.00
N ASN A 110 -10.69 4.29 11.71
CA ASN A 110 -10.06 4.44 13.01
C ASN A 110 -11.14 4.50 14.10
N THR A 111 -11.27 3.44 14.88
CA THR A 111 -12.31 3.33 15.93
C THR A 111 -12.12 4.34 17.07
N LYS A 112 -10.92 4.92 17.23
CA LYS A 112 -10.60 5.91 18.27
C LYS A 112 -10.78 7.34 17.78
N ASP A 113 -10.54 7.60 16.48
CA ASP A 113 -10.71 8.91 15.87
C ASP A 113 -11.31 8.80 14.46
N PRO A 114 -12.64 8.74 14.35
CA PRO A 114 -13.32 8.64 13.05
C PRO A 114 -13.06 9.81 12.07
N LYS A 115 -12.46 10.92 12.54
CA LYS A 115 -12.09 12.03 11.66
C LYS A 115 -10.94 11.68 10.71
N GLN A 116 -10.20 10.63 11.04
CA GLN A 116 -9.10 10.10 10.22
C GLN A 116 -9.60 9.09 9.16
N ASP A 117 -10.86 8.70 9.21
CA ASP A 117 -11.43 7.77 8.26
C ASP A 117 -11.32 8.27 6.83
N PHE A 118 -11.06 7.36 5.91
CA PHE A 118 -11.11 7.67 4.48
C PHE A 118 -11.54 6.47 3.65
N ASP A 119 -12.06 6.77 2.48
CA ASP A 119 -12.37 5.82 1.42
C ASP A 119 -11.77 6.38 0.13
N GLN A 120 -10.60 5.88 -0.28
CA GLN A 120 -9.79 6.49 -1.33
C GLN A 120 -9.27 5.45 -2.33
N ALA A 121 -9.22 5.85 -3.60
CA ALA A 121 -8.59 5.07 -4.64
C ALA A 121 -7.09 5.40 -4.74
N PHE A 122 -6.29 4.33 -4.83
CA PHE A 122 -4.86 4.38 -5.11
C PHE A 122 -4.59 3.71 -6.44
N SER A 123 -3.66 4.24 -7.22
CA SER A 123 -3.32 3.71 -8.54
C SER A 123 -1.82 3.74 -8.76
N SER A 124 -1.29 2.65 -9.29
CA SER A 124 0.11 2.60 -9.69
C SER A 124 0.26 1.80 -10.98
N PHE A 125 1.38 1.98 -11.66
CA PHE A 125 1.62 1.32 -12.94
C PHE A 125 3.09 0.95 -13.12
N LYS A 126 3.32 0.08 -14.12
CA LYS A 126 4.65 -0.25 -14.64
C LYS A 126 4.57 -0.40 -16.16
N ASP A 127 5.59 0.13 -16.83
CA ASP A 127 5.74 0.01 -18.28
C ASP A 127 6.59 -1.19 -18.66
N PHE A 128 6.21 -1.83 -19.76
CA PHE A 128 6.83 -3.04 -20.29
C PHE A 128 7.13 -2.84 -21.78
N PRO A 129 8.14 -3.53 -22.33
CA PRO A 129 8.37 -3.52 -23.77
C PRO A 129 7.11 -3.90 -24.56
N GLN A 130 6.87 -3.29 -25.71
CA GLN A 130 5.71 -3.59 -26.56
C GLN A 130 5.61 -5.06 -26.97
N SER A 131 6.75 -5.75 -27.07
CA SER A 131 6.82 -7.19 -27.36
C SER A 131 6.35 -8.09 -26.22
N GLN A 132 6.19 -7.56 -25.00
CA GLN A 132 5.78 -8.33 -23.84
C GLN A 132 4.26 -8.41 -23.74
N ASN A 133 3.76 -9.64 -23.58
CA ASN A 133 2.34 -9.90 -23.37
C ASN A 133 1.97 -9.93 -21.89
N ILE A 134 0.69 -9.70 -21.59
CA ILE A 134 0.16 -9.72 -20.21
C ILE A 134 0.44 -11.04 -19.47
N SER A 135 0.43 -12.18 -20.19
CA SER A 135 0.71 -13.51 -19.61
C SER A 135 2.17 -13.71 -19.19
N GLN A 136 3.07 -12.83 -19.63
CA GLN A 136 4.49 -12.86 -19.30
C GLN A 136 4.85 -11.96 -18.11
N ILE A 137 3.86 -11.24 -17.57
CA ILE A 137 4.08 -10.39 -16.41
C ILE A 137 4.24 -11.26 -15.18
N SER A 138 5.42 -11.17 -14.56
CA SER A 138 5.74 -11.96 -13.37
C SER A 138 5.02 -11.43 -12.12
N GLU A 139 4.85 -12.29 -11.14
CA GLU A 139 4.33 -11.91 -9.82
C GLU A 139 5.14 -10.75 -9.20
N ASN A 140 6.47 -10.75 -9.35
CA ASN A 140 7.32 -9.68 -8.84
C ASN A 140 7.00 -8.32 -9.45
N ASN A 141 6.64 -8.25 -10.74
CA ASN A 141 6.23 -7.00 -11.36
C ASN A 141 4.92 -6.46 -10.78
N ILE A 142 3.97 -7.35 -10.49
CA ILE A 142 2.70 -6.99 -9.86
C ILE A 142 2.95 -6.54 -8.41
N ARG A 143 3.86 -7.21 -7.71
CA ARG A 143 4.28 -6.86 -6.36
C ARG A 143 4.86 -5.44 -6.29
N GLU A 144 5.78 -5.09 -7.18
CA GLU A 144 6.35 -3.73 -7.26
C GLU A 144 5.30 -2.64 -7.49
N ILE A 145 4.27 -2.91 -8.32
CA ILE A 145 3.16 -1.98 -8.53
C ILE A 145 2.34 -1.85 -7.25
N THR A 146 2.06 -2.97 -6.58
CA THR A 146 1.26 -3.02 -5.35
C THR A 146 1.97 -2.32 -4.20
N GLU A 147 3.28 -2.54 -4.02
CA GLU A 147 4.08 -1.92 -2.96
C GLU A 147 3.96 -0.39 -2.93
N ARG A 148 3.96 0.27 -4.09
CA ARG A 148 3.80 1.73 -4.18
C ARG A 148 2.44 2.17 -3.62
N MET A 149 1.36 1.46 -3.96
CA MET A 149 0.03 1.78 -3.47
C MET A 149 -0.12 1.49 -1.98
N VAL A 150 0.55 0.44 -1.48
CA VAL A 150 0.59 0.12 -0.04
C VAL A 150 1.32 1.23 0.74
N GLN A 151 2.44 1.73 0.22
CA GLN A 151 3.18 2.85 0.81
C GLN A 151 2.33 4.11 0.87
N ASP A 152 1.63 4.44 -0.22
CA ASP A 152 0.75 5.60 -0.28
C ASP A 152 -0.41 5.48 0.71
N ALA A 153 -1.04 4.30 0.79
CA ALA A 153 -2.10 4.01 1.75
C ALA A 153 -1.61 4.08 3.20
N PHE A 154 -0.42 3.53 3.48
CA PHE A 154 0.21 3.61 4.80
C PHE A 154 0.50 5.06 5.20
N ASN A 155 1.11 5.83 4.31
CA ASN A 155 1.41 7.23 4.56
C ASN A 155 0.13 8.04 4.80
N ARG A 156 -0.93 7.76 4.06
CA ARG A 156 -2.23 8.42 4.24
C ARG A 156 -2.90 8.06 5.57
N SER A 157 -2.68 6.83 6.08
CA SER A 157 -3.37 6.30 7.26
C SER A 157 -2.63 6.52 8.57
N LEU A 158 -1.31 6.31 8.61
CA LEU A 158 -0.53 6.24 9.85
C LEU A 158 0.64 7.24 9.92
N ALA A 159 1.08 7.78 8.78
CA ALA A 159 2.15 8.76 8.71
C ALA A 159 1.55 10.16 8.44
N ASN A 160 0.76 10.67 9.37
CA ASN A 160 0.22 12.03 9.26
C ASN A 160 1.36 13.07 9.29
N TRP A 161 1.64 13.66 8.16
CA TRP A 161 2.51 14.83 7.96
C TRP A 161 1.68 16.10 7.93
#